data_bf81a5162ebe0791ca934cf4ea7e1db9
#
_entry.id   bf81a5162ebe0791ca934cf4ea7e1db9
#
_cell.length_a   1.000
_cell.length_b   1.000
_cell.length_c   1.000
_cell.angle_alpha   90.00
_cell.angle_beta   90.00
_cell.angle_gamma   90.00
#
_symmetry.space_group_name_H-M   'P 1'
#
loop_
_entity.id
_entity.type
_entity.pdbx_description
1 polymer ?
#
loop_
_entity_poly.entity_id
_entity_poly.type
_entity_poly.pdbx_seq_one_letter_code
_entity_poly.pdbx_strand_id
1 'polypeptide(L)'
;NLCIAVDDPVWADANWTYNIATSWSSPTDSSASFGNICSLEAGYTYIPDNNFEQYLVDNGYDNFVDNYVLTDSINTVTSLQLTNLNIYDLTGIEDFLALTELYCFDNQITSLDLSNNLALTNLSCANNQLTSLDLGSTILTYLSCHNNLLTTLDVSQDTALTILHCHNNQ
;
A
#
# COMPACT_ATOMS: atom_id res chain seq x y z
N ASN A 1 21.41 6.61 22.02
CA ASN A 1 20.14 6.15 21.50
C ASN A 1 20.45 5.20 20.37
N LEU A 2 20.32 3.89 20.61
CA LEU A 2 20.47 2.88 19.60
C LEU A 2 19.06 2.51 19.13
N CYS A 3 18.70 2.97 17.93
CA CYS A 3 17.50 2.48 17.26
C CYS A 3 17.88 1.16 16.57
N ILE A 4 17.17 0.10 16.90
CA ILE A 4 17.29 -1.18 16.20
C ILE A 4 16.00 -1.28 15.37
N ALA A 5 16.15 -1.23 14.05
CA ALA A 5 15.06 -1.57 13.16
C ALA A 5 14.80 -3.08 13.31
N VAL A 6 13.56 -3.45 13.57
CA VAL A 6 13.08 -4.83 13.56
C VAL A 6 11.98 -4.89 12.52
N ASP A 7 12.02 -5.91 11.69
CA ASP A 7 11.06 -6.11 10.60
C ASP A 7 9.65 -6.51 11.11
N ASP A 8 9.48 -6.70 12.41
CA ASP A 8 8.22 -7.03 13.06
C ASP A 8 8.05 -6.22 14.35
N PRO A 9 7.26 -5.12 14.33
CA PRO A 9 6.97 -4.31 15.51
C PRO A 9 6.25 -5.10 16.60
N VAL A 10 5.35 -6.01 16.23
CA VAL A 10 4.62 -6.86 17.19
C VAL A 10 5.56 -7.86 17.87
N TRP A 11 6.49 -8.42 17.10
CA TRP A 11 7.53 -9.28 17.62
C TRP A 11 8.48 -8.51 18.55
N ALA A 12 8.82 -7.30 18.20
CA ALA A 12 9.65 -6.42 19.03
C ALA A 12 8.98 -6.17 20.39
N ASP A 13 7.72 -5.76 20.41
CA ASP A 13 6.96 -5.51 21.63
C ASP A 13 6.85 -6.77 22.51
N ALA A 14 6.53 -7.92 21.92
CA ALA A 14 6.35 -9.18 22.64
C ALA A 14 7.66 -9.74 23.21
N ASN A 15 8.78 -9.55 22.52
CA ASN A 15 10.04 -10.20 22.88
C ASN A 15 11.02 -9.24 23.57
N TRP A 16 10.98 -7.96 23.27
CA TRP A 16 11.90 -6.97 23.86
C TRP A 16 11.51 -6.54 25.27
N THR A 17 10.23 -6.41 25.56
CA THR A 17 9.75 -6.11 26.93
C THR A 17 10.21 -7.17 27.93
N TYR A 18 10.27 -8.43 27.49
CA TYR A 18 10.72 -9.53 28.37
C TYR A 18 12.25 -9.53 28.57
N ASN A 19 13.02 -9.26 27.54
CA ASN A 19 14.50 -9.31 27.62
C ASN A 19 15.11 -8.06 28.25
N ILE A 20 14.53 -6.89 28.07
CA ILE A 20 15.01 -5.64 28.69
C ILE A 20 14.77 -5.66 30.20
N ALA A 21 13.63 -6.19 30.65
CA ALA A 21 13.31 -6.30 32.07
C ALA A 21 14.28 -7.21 32.85
N THR A 22 14.98 -8.14 32.15
CA THR A 22 15.93 -9.06 32.81
C THR A 22 17.39 -8.63 32.72
N SER A 23 17.75 -7.68 31.87
CA SER A 23 19.16 -7.26 31.66
C SER A 23 19.52 -5.88 32.19
N TRP A 24 18.54 -5.03 32.52
CA TRP A 24 18.77 -3.67 33.01
C TRP A 24 18.33 -3.55 34.45
N SER A 25 19.20 -3.98 35.34
CA SER A 25 19.04 -3.78 36.80
C SER A 25 19.59 -2.41 37.21
N SER A 26 19.07 -1.34 36.68
CA SER A 26 19.28 0.00 37.23
C SER A 26 17.94 0.59 37.68
N PRO A 27 17.72 0.73 38.99
CA PRO A 27 16.44 1.17 39.55
C PRO A 27 16.14 2.68 39.33
N THR A 28 16.95 3.40 38.57
CA THR A 28 16.89 4.87 38.54
C THR A 28 16.54 5.49 37.19
N ASP A 29 16.33 4.71 36.13
CA ASP A 29 15.90 5.25 34.85
C ASP A 29 14.39 5.09 34.63
N SER A 30 13.63 5.92 35.34
CA SER A 30 12.18 6.09 35.15
C SER A 30 11.83 6.92 33.90
N SER A 31 12.81 7.28 33.08
CA SER A 31 12.63 8.09 31.86
C SER A 31 12.62 7.30 30.56
N ALA A 32 12.81 5.98 30.61
CA ALA A 32 12.55 5.12 29.47
C ALA A 32 11.05 4.95 29.27
N SER A 33 10.39 6.01 28.83
CA SER A 33 9.07 5.86 28.25
C SER A 33 9.25 5.31 26.82
N PHE A 34 8.76 4.11 26.57
CA PHE A 34 8.59 3.56 25.20
C PHE A 34 7.63 4.38 24.34
N GLY A 35 7.27 5.59 24.77
CA GLY A 35 6.37 6.51 24.07
C GLY A 35 7.03 7.33 22.96
N ASN A 36 8.31 7.13 22.66
CA ASN A 36 8.99 7.67 21.50
C ASN A 36 9.85 6.57 20.88
N ILE A 37 9.22 5.53 20.48
CA ILE A 37 9.76 4.62 19.47
C ILE A 37 10.15 5.52 18.31
N CYS A 38 11.39 5.42 17.84
CA CYS A 38 11.78 6.01 16.56
C CYS A 38 10.60 5.87 15.63
N SER A 39 10.05 6.97 15.15
CA SER A 39 8.91 6.92 14.26
C SER A 39 9.28 5.91 13.18
N LEU A 40 8.53 4.82 13.09
CA LEU A 40 8.61 3.85 12.00
C LEU A 40 8.38 4.51 10.62
N GLU A 41 8.09 5.82 10.64
CA GLU A 41 7.75 6.64 9.49
C GLU A 41 8.88 6.84 8.47
N ALA A 42 10.13 6.61 8.83
CA ALA A 42 11.23 6.76 7.87
C ALA A 42 11.64 5.38 7.33
N GLY A 43 11.08 5.01 6.18
CA GLY A 43 11.50 3.83 5.43
C GLY A 43 10.50 2.68 5.41
N TYR A 44 9.33 2.81 6.03
CA TYR A 44 8.25 1.83 5.97
C TYR A 44 6.97 2.44 5.41
N THR A 45 6.29 1.67 4.58
CA THR A 45 4.97 1.97 4.01
C THR A 45 3.91 1.23 4.81
N TYR A 46 2.84 1.93 5.20
CA TYR A 46 1.72 1.34 5.93
C TYR A 46 0.73 0.66 4.96
N ILE A 47 0.46 -0.63 5.18
CA ILE A 47 -0.43 -1.47 4.38
C ILE A 47 -1.52 -2.07 5.29
N PRO A 48 -2.66 -1.41 5.48
CA PRO A 48 -3.68 -1.84 6.44
C PRO A 48 -4.51 -3.05 6.00
N ASP A 49 -4.52 -3.39 4.71
CA ASP A 49 -5.28 -4.53 4.19
C ASP A 49 -4.43 -5.80 4.22
N ASN A 50 -4.78 -6.74 5.08
CA ASN A 50 -4.04 -7.99 5.26
C ASN A 50 -3.94 -8.83 3.97
N ASN A 51 -4.91 -8.73 3.05
CA ASN A 51 -4.86 -9.48 1.79
C ASN A 51 -3.87 -8.83 0.81
N PHE A 52 -3.80 -7.50 0.80
CA PHE A 52 -2.79 -6.78 0.03
C PHE A 52 -1.39 -7.07 0.59
N GLU A 53 -1.23 -6.98 1.91
CA GLU A 53 0.04 -7.27 2.56
C GLU A 53 0.45 -8.74 2.38
N GLN A 54 -0.48 -9.70 2.50
CA GLN A 54 -0.20 -11.12 2.23
C GLN A 54 0.30 -11.33 0.80
N TYR A 55 -0.26 -10.61 -0.19
CA TYR A 55 0.27 -10.65 -1.55
C TYR A 55 1.73 -10.18 -1.60
N LEU A 56 2.10 -9.13 -0.84
CA LEU A 56 3.48 -8.65 -0.80
C LEU A 56 4.42 -9.69 -0.17
N VAL A 57 3.98 -10.36 0.88
CA VAL A 57 4.71 -11.48 1.51
C VAL A 57 4.88 -12.64 0.54
N ASP A 58 3.81 -13.08 -0.11
CA ASP A 58 3.81 -14.21 -1.05
C ASP A 58 4.72 -13.97 -2.27
N ASN A 59 4.95 -12.70 -2.62
CA ASN A 59 5.82 -12.31 -3.73
C ASN A 59 7.23 -11.86 -3.29
N GLY A 60 7.55 -11.97 -2.00
CA GLY A 60 8.89 -11.72 -1.46
C GLY A 60 9.26 -10.25 -1.33
N TYR A 61 8.27 -9.35 -1.34
CA TYR A 61 8.48 -7.93 -1.07
C TYR A 61 8.48 -7.63 0.42
N ASP A 62 7.89 -8.54 1.21
CA ASP A 62 7.81 -8.45 2.64
C ASP A 62 8.05 -9.82 3.31
N ASN A 63 8.23 -9.84 4.64
CA ASN A 63 8.50 -11.05 5.41
C ASN A 63 7.30 -11.49 6.26
N PHE A 64 6.44 -10.55 6.68
CA PHE A 64 5.35 -10.79 7.64
C PHE A 64 4.14 -9.95 7.28
N VAL A 65 2.95 -10.36 7.75
CA VAL A 65 1.73 -9.56 7.73
C VAL A 65 1.63 -8.82 9.06
N ASP A 66 2.11 -7.57 9.09
CA ASP A 66 2.18 -6.73 10.30
C ASP A 66 1.73 -5.27 10.08
N ASN A 67 1.13 -5.00 8.92
CA ASN A 67 0.68 -3.71 8.38
C ASN A 67 1.80 -2.77 7.91
N TYR A 68 3.01 -3.26 7.73
CA TYR A 68 4.14 -2.43 7.28
C TYR A 68 5.04 -3.21 6.33
N VAL A 69 5.44 -2.58 5.24
CA VAL A 69 6.46 -3.10 4.31
C VAL A 69 7.63 -2.12 4.23
N LEU A 70 8.85 -2.61 4.06
CA LEU A 70 10.00 -1.75 3.82
C LEU A 70 9.80 -1.02 2.48
N THR A 71 9.74 0.32 2.49
CA THR A 71 9.49 1.14 1.29
C THR A 71 10.50 0.86 0.18
N ASP A 72 11.77 0.62 0.53
CA ASP A 72 12.82 0.28 -0.43
C ASP A 72 12.58 -1.06 -1.14
N SER A 73 11.78 -1.97 -0.56
CA SER A 73 11.43 -3.23 -1.20
C SER A 73 10.37 -3.07 -2.29
N ILE A 74 9.56 -2.01 -2.23
CA ILE A 74 8.39 -1.82 -3.12
C ILE A 74 8.54 -0.68 -4.11
N ASN A 75 9.40 0.32 -3.84
CA ASN A 75 9.52 1.54 -4.66
C ASN A 75 10.02 1.31 -6.09
N THR A 76 10.58 0.14 -6.38
CA THR A 76 11.06 -0.27 -7.72
C THR A 76 10.13 -1.25 -8.42
N VAL A 77 9.03 -1.66 -7.78
CA VAL A 77 8.04 -2.58 -8.35
C VAL A 77 7.30 -1.90 -9.50
N THR A 78 7.29 -2.55 -10.65
CA THR A 78 6.70 -1.98 -11.88
C THR A 78 5.32 -2.54 -12.23
N SER A 79 4.94 -3.70 -11.70
CA SER A 79 3.65 -4.35 -11.99
C SER A 79 3.11 -5.06 -10.76
N LEU A 80 1.82 -4.87 -10.47
CA LEU A 80 1.08 -5.54 -9.41
C LEU A 80 -0.13 -6.29 -9.97
N GLN A 81 -0.27 -7.57 -9.61
CA GLN A 81 -1.34 -8.49 -10.03
C GLN A 81 -2.25 -8.83 -8.85
N LEU A 82 -3.05 -7.86 -8.41
CA LEU A 82 -3.90 -7.94 -7.22
C LEU A 82 -5.33 -8.41 -7.52
N THR A 83 -5.51 -9.24 -8.54
CA THR A 83 -6.83 -9.65 -9.02
C THR A 83 -7.47 -10.70 -8.10
N ASN A 84 -8.75 -10.48 -7.71
CA ASN A 84 -9.58 -11.46 -6.99
C ASN A 84 -8.95 -11.92 -5.64
N LEU A 85 -8.40 -10.97 -4.90
CA LEU A 85 -7.76 -11.20 -3.59
C LEU A 85 -8.61 -10.78 -2.40
N ASN A 86 -9.86 -10.33 -2.62
CA ASN A 86 -10.75 -9.75 -1.59
C ASN A 86 -10.16 -8.53 -0.89
N ILE A 87 -9.36 -7.74 -1.58
CA ILE A 87 -8.78 -6.49 -1.10
C ILE A 87 -9.88 -5.42 -1.02
N TYR A 88 -9.93 -4.66 0.06
CA TYR A 88 -10.85 -3.54 0.27
C TYR A 88 -10.14 -2.18 0.38
N ASP A 89 -8.85 -2.18 0.67
CA ASP A 89 -8.03 -0.98 0.87
C ASP A 89 -6.65 -1.14 0.24
N LEU A 90 -6.26 -0.21 -0.63
CA LEU A 90 -4.94 -0.16 -1.27
C LEU A 90 -4.08 0.98 -0.71
N THR A 91 -4.35 1.45 0.52
CA THR A 91 -3.44 2.38 1.20
C THR A 91 -2.01 1.83 1.20
N GLY A 92 -1.04 2.68 0.87
CA GLY A 92 0.36 2.31 0.66
C GLY A 92 0.72 2.14 -0.82
N ILE A 93 -0.27 2.05 -1.74
CA ILE A 93 -0.02 1.98 -3.18
C ILE A 93 0.75 3.20 -3.69
N GLU A 94 0.60 4.34 -3.03
CA GLU A 94 1.26 5.61 -3.35
C GLU A 94 2.79 5.55 -3.27
N ASP A 95 3.35 4.59 -2.54
CA ASP A 95 4.80 4.41 -2.39
C ASP A 95 5.41 3.48 -3.45
N PHE A 96 4.58 2.87 -4.30
CA PHE A 96 5.03 2.10 -5.47
C PHE A 96 5.40 3.05 -6.64
N LEU A 97 6.45 3.83 -6.45
CA LEU A 97 6.79 4.96 -7.32
C LEU A 97 7.17 4.57 -8.77
N ALA A 98 7.64 3.34 -8.99
CA ALA A 98 7.98 2.82 -10.32
C ALA A 98 6.82 2.07 -10.99
N LEU A 99 5.61 2.05 -10.39
CA LEU A 99 4.49 1.26 -10.88
C LEU A 99 4.02 1.76 -12.25
N THR A 100 4.07 0.88 -13.24
CA THR A 100 3.60 1.12 -14.61
C THR A 100 2.31 0.38 -14.92
N GLU A 101 2.04 -0.73 -14.21
CA GLU A 101 0.86 -1.57 -14.41
C GLU A 101 0.23 -1.96 -13.08
N LEU A 102 -1.06 -1.66 -12.91
CA LEU A 102 -1.86 -2.06 -11.76
C LEU A 102 -3.11 -2.82 -12.22
N TYR A 103 -3.22 -4.08 -11.82
CA TYR A 103 -4.37 -4.95 -12.05
C TYR A 103 -4.99 -5.33 -10.71
N CYS A 104 -6.03 -4.60 -10.29
CA CYS A 104 -6.74 -4.79 -9.02
C CYS A 104 -8.24 -5.07 -9.22
N PHE A 105 -8.62 -5.64 -10.36
CA PHE A 105 -10.00 -5.97 -10.67
C PHE A 105 -10.53 -7.17 -9.85
N ASP A 106 -11.87 -7.30 -9.76
CA ASP A 106 -12.55 -8.32 -8.95
C ASP A 106 -12.17 -8.28 -7.45
N ASN A 107 -12.26 -7.10 -6.84
CA ASN A 107 -12.00 -6.86 -5.43
C ASN A 107 -13.17 -6.08 -4.77
N GLN A 108 -12.95 -5.51 -3.60
CA GLN A 108 -13.95 -4.75 -2.84
C GLN A 108 -13.49 -3.31 -2.56
N ILE A 109 -12.62 -2.77 -3.42
CA ILE A 109 -11.97 -1.47 -3.23
C ILE A 109 -13.01 -0.36 -3.35
N THR A 110 -13.04 0.53 -2.35
CA THR A 110 -14.00 1.65 -2.30
C THR A 110 -13.38 2.99 -2.67
N SER A 111 -12.07 3.13 -2.52
CA SER A 111 -11.27 4.30 -2.89
C SER A 111 -9.91 3.88 -3.41
N LEU A 112 -9.34 4.67 -4.31
CA LEU A 112 -8.03 4.40 -4.91
C LEU A 112 -7.36 5.76 -5.16
N ASP A 113 -6.23 5.99 -4.49
CA ASP A 113 -5.40 7.18 -4.68
C ASP A 113 -4.15 6.80 -5.47
N LEU A 114 -4.01 7.35 -6.65
CA LEU A 114 -2.89 7.12 -7.57
C LEU A 114 -2.06 8.39 -7.79
N SER A 115 -2.21 9.39 -6.92
CA SER A 115 -1.60 10.71 -7.09
C SER A 115 -0.06 10.68 -7.18
N ASN A 116 0.58 9.67 -6.60
CA ASN A 116 2.03 9.49 -6.63
C ASN A 116 2.51 8.48 -7.69
N ASN A 117 1.61 7.71 -8.30
CA ASN A 117 1.98 6.67 -9.27
C ASN A 117 2.13 7.26 -10.70
N LEU A 118 3.00 8.25 -10.84
CA LEU A 118 3.14 9.06 -12.06
C LEU A 118 3.66 8.28 -13.27
N ALA A 119 4.23 7.09 -13.06
CA ALA A 119 4.70 6.21 -14.12
C ALA A 119 3.58 5.28 -14.65
N LEU A 120 2.37 5.30 -14.07
CA LEU A 120 1.31 4.36 -14.39
C LEU A 120 0.79 4.59 -15.81
N THR A 121 0.80 3.50 -16.61
CA THR A 121 0.32 3.49 -17.99
C THR A 121 -0.86 2.57 -18.20
N ASN A 122 -0.99 1.53 -17.36
CA ASN A 122 -2.04 0.52 -17.48
C ASN A 122 -2.75 0.34 -16.12
N LEU A 123 -4.04 0.66 -16.08
CA LEU A 123 -4.89 0.50 -14.90
C LEU A 123 -6.09 -0.38 -15.21
N SER A 124 -6.27 -1.47 -14.45
CA SER A 124 -7.50 -2.25 -14.41
C SER A 124 -8.02 -2.35 -12.98
N CYS A 125 -9.05 -1.56 -12.67
CA CYS A 125 -9.76 -1.54 -11.39
C CYS A 125 -11.25 -1.90 -11.54
N ALA A 126 -11.60 -2.64 -12.59
CA ALA A 126 -12.97 -3.08 -12.86
C ALA A 126 -13.53 -3.99 -11.76
N ASN A 127 -14.87 -4.11 -11.67
CA ASN A 127 -15.55 -4.97 -10.70
C ASN A 127 -15.11 -4.68 -9.25
N ASN A 128 -15.25 -3.43 -8.84
CA ASN A 128 -14.98 -2.93 -7.49
C ASN A 128 -16.16 -2.08 -6.99
N GLN A 129 -15.97 -1.32 -5.93
CA GLN A 129 -17.00 -0.47 -5.31
C GLN A 129 -16.58 1.02 -5.34
N LEU A 130 -15.77 1.42 -6.32
CA LEU A 130 -15.25 2.78 -6.43
C LEU A 130 -16.38 3.77 -6.70
N THR A 131 -16.50 4.79 -5.86
CA THR A 131 -17.46 5.90 -6.05
C THR A 131 -16.86 7.10 -6.75
N SER A 132 -15.54 7.21 -6.71
CA SER A 132 -14.72 8.18 -7.44
C SER A 132 -13.40 7.54 -7.86
N LEU A 133 -12.81 8.06 -8.91
CA LEU A 133 -11.48 7.67 -9.37
C LEU A 133 -10.75 8.93 -9.81
N ASP A 134 -9.74 9.32 -9.02
CA ASP A 134 -8.84 10.40 -9.36
C ASP A 134 -7.56 9.79 -9.97
N LEU A 135 -7.31 10.10 -11.22
CA LEU A 135 -6.15 9.62 -11.96
C LEU A 135 -4.92 10.52 -11.76
N GLY A 136 -5.11 11.68 -11.12
CA GLY A 136 -4.03 12.63 -10.85
C GLY A 136 -3.37 13.09 -12.15
N SER A 137 -2.05 12.88 -12.23
CA SER A 137 -1.22 13.21 -13.40
C SER A 137 -0.65 11.95 -14.08
N THR A 138 -1.37 10.84 -14.05
CA THR A 138 -0.99 9.63 -14.78
C THR A 138 -0.98 9.86 -16.30
N ILE A 139 -0.31 8.98 -17.02
CA ILE A 139 -0.24 9.01 -18.50
C ILE A 139 -0.78 7.70 -19.07
N LEU A 140 -2.02 7.36 -18.67
CA LEU A 140 -2.61 6.08 -19.03
C LEU A 140 -2.73 5.89 -20.55
N THR A 141 -2.41 4.68 -20.98
CA THR A 141 -2.69 4.19 -22.34
C THR A 141 -3.86 3.21 -22.35
N TYR A 142 -4.09 2.55 -21.20
CA TYR A 142 -5.17 1.61 -20.96
C TYR A 142 -5.84 1.90 -19.62
N LEU A 143 -7.18 2.04 -19.64
CA LEU A 143 -8.01 2.16 -18.42
C LEU A 143 -9.22 1.22 -18.51
N SER A 144 -9.38 0.37 -17.52
CA SER A 144 -10.57 -0.43 -17.31
C SER A 144 -11.11 -0.21 -15.90
N CYS A 145 -12.22 0.54 -15.80
CA CYS A 145 -12.91 0.85 -14.54
C CYS A 145 -14.41 0.51 -14.60
N HIS A 146 -14.80 -0.41 -15.49
CA HIS A 146 -16.20 -0.83 -15.63
C HIS A 146 -16.70 -1.57 -14.37
N ASN A 147 -18.04 -1.66 -14.23
CA ASN A 147 -18.67 -2.30 -13.07
C ASN A 147 -18.16 -1.72 -11.74
N ASN A 148 -18.34 -0.43 -11.56
CA ASN A 148 -18.07 0.33 -10.35
C ASN A 148 -19.27 1.24 -10.02
N LEU A 149 -19.13 2.15 -9.08
CA LEU A 149 -20.17 3.10 -8.65
C LEU A 149 -19.79 4.56 -9.03
N LEU A 150 -18.97 4.74 -10.05
CA LEU A 150 -18.48 6.05 -10.47
C LEU A 150 -19.62 6.90 -11.01
N THR A 151 -19.75 8.14 -10.52
CA THR A 151 -20.69 9.14 -11.05
C THR A 151 -20.05 10.05 -12.08
N THR A 152 -18.73 10.19 -12.04
CA THR A 152 -17.93 10.98 -12.98
C THR A 152 -16.59 10.29 -13.20
N LEU A 153 -15.99 10.53 -14.37
CA LEU A 153 -14.63 10.09 -14.70
C LEU A 153 -13.98 11.18 -15.55
N ASP A 154 -12.89 11.75 -15.07
CA ASP A 154 -12.11 12.71 -15.85
C ASP A 154 -10.85 12.02 -16.39
N VAL A 155 -10.75 11.93 -17.70
CA VAL A 155 -9.60 11.39 -18.46
C VAL A 155 -8.98 12.47 -19.36
N SER A 156 -9.27 13.74 -19.08
CA SER A 156 -8.86 14.86 -19.95
C SER A 156 -7.35 15.05 -20.04
N GLN A 157 -6.62 14.56 -19.04
CA GLN A 157 -5.16 14.63 -19.01
C GLN A 157 -4.49 13.39 -19.64
N ASP A 158 -5.21 12.27 -19.78
CA ASP A 158 -4.70 11.02 -20.35
C ASP A 158 -4.73 11.04 -21.88
N THR A 159 -4.02 11.99 -22.48
CA THR A 159 -4.03 12.21 -23.95
C THR A 159 -3.45 11.03 -24.74
N ALA A 160 -2.76 10.10 -24.09
CA ALA A 160 -2.23 8.87 -24.65
C ALA A 160 -3.21 7.69 -24.55
N LEU A 161 -4.41 7.87 -23.98
CA LEU A 161 -5.37 6.80 -23.74
C LEU A 161 -5.89 6.23 -25.06
N THR A 162 -5.67 4.94 -25.28
CA THR A 162 -6.10 4.23 -26.50
C THR A 162 -7.26 3.26 -26.25
N ILE A 163 -7.39 2.79 -25.02
CA ILE A 163 -8.45 1.84 -24.61
C ILE A 163 -9.08 2.31 -23.31
N LEU A 164 -10.39 2.53 -23.33
CA LEU A 164 -11.20 2.90 -22.19
C LEU A 164 -12.41 1.97 -22.05
N HIS A 165 -12.51 1.27 -20.93
CA HIS A 165 -13.66 0.46 -20.54
C HIS A 165 -14.26 1.03 -19.25
N CYS A 166 -15.33 1.84 -19.37
CA CYS A 166 -15.99 2.52 -18.24
C CYS A 166 -17.49 2.24 -18.12
N HIS A 167 -17.99 1.22 -18.83
CA HIS A 167 -19.41 0.86 -18.82
C HIS A 167 -19.87 0.33 -17.45
N ASN A 168 -21.20 0.26 -17.23
CA ASN A 168 -21.79 -0.20 -15.97
C ASN A 168 -21.27 0.60 -14.74
N ASN A 169 -21.35 1.91 -14.81
CA ASN A 169 -21.19 2.87 -13.72
C ASN A 169 -22.52 3.64 -13.52
N GLN A 170 -22.57 4.66 -12.67
CA GLN A 170 -23.76 5.44 -12.40
C GLN A 170 -23.98 6.60 -13.39
#